data_d9e2885364b45379182e5149e975f7e7
#
_entry.id   d9e2885364b45379182e5149e975f7e7
#
_cell.length_a   1.000
_cell.length_b   1.000
_cell.length_c   1.000
_cell.angle_alpha   90.00
_cell.angle_beta   90.00
_cell.angle_gamma   90.00
#
_symmetry.space_group_name_H-M   'P 1'
#
loop_
_entity.id
_entity.type
_entity.pdbx_description
1 polymer ?
#
loop_
_entity_poly.entity_id
_entity_poly.type
_entity_poly.pdbx_seq_one_letter_code
_entity_poly.pdbx_strand_id
1 'polypeptide(L)'
;MKIVVCVKQIQNPEIPSAQFRIDEEAKILIPVSGLSPVLSPFDEQAVEAALRIRDSAGEDADVDITILTIAPKGSRAPVKAALALGADNAVLLDDSMFDGSGGYVTARNLSLIHISEPTRPY
;
A
#
# COMPACT_ATOMS: atom_id res chain seq x y z
N MET A 1 -12.95 15.94 -6.34
CA MET A 1 -12.65 15.21 -5.06
C MET A 1 -11.39 14.41 -5.23
N LYS A 2 -10.53 14.44 -4.22
CA LYS A 2 -9.32 13.62 -4.19
C LYS A 2 -9.47 12.51 -3.16
N ILE A 3 -9.21 11.29 -3.57
CA ILE A 3 -9.23 10.11 -2.70
C ILE A 3 -7.81 9.56 -2.60
N VAL A 4 -7.34 9.37 -1.38
CA VAL A 4 -6.05 8.72 -1.11
C VAL A 4 -6.33 7.35 -0.52
N VAL A 5 -5.78 6.31 -1.12
CA VAL A 5 -5.90 4.94 -0.64
C VAL A 5 -4.53 4.47 -0.18
N CYS A 6 -4.42 4.16 1.11
CA CYS A 6 -3.20 3.59 1.66
C CYS A 6 -3.19 2.08 1.43
N VAL A 7 -2.13 1.58 0.83
CA VAL A 7 -1.97 0.16 0.54
C VAL A 7 -0.66 -0.38 1.09
N LYS A 8 -0.61 -1.66 1.34
CA LYS A 8 0.57 -2.37 1.85
C LYS A 8 0.83 -3.63 1.02
N GLN A 9 2.10 -3.87 0.71
CA GLN A 9 2.48 -5.18 0.21
C GLN A 9 2.66 -6.15 1.39
N ILE A 10 2.28 -7.38 1.16
CA ILE A 10 2.44 -8.47 2.12
C ILE A 10 3.13 -9.66 1.45
N GLN A 11 3.64 -10.59 2.25
CA GLN A 11 4.05 -11.88 1.73
C GLN A 11 2.85 -12.58 1.09
N ASN A 12 3.11 -13.33 0.02
CA ASN A 12 2.05 -14.06 -0.66
C ASN A 12 1.35 -15.02 0.32
N PRO A 13 0.03 -14.89 0.55
CA PRO A 13 -0.68 -15.75 1.50
C PRO A 13 -0.75 -17.22 1.06
N GLU A 14 -0.43 -17.53 -0.18
CA GLU A 14 -0.38 -18.90 -0.70
C GLU A 14 0.93 -19.64 -0.36
N ILE A 15 1.73 -19.11 0.56
CA ILE A 15 2.93 -19.79 1.03
C ILE A 15 2.55 -21.13 1.67
N PRO A 16 3.12 -22.27 1.18
CA PRO A 16 2.91 -23.56 1.84
C PRO A 16 3.41 -23.47 3.29
N SER A 17 2.64 -24.02 4.22
CA SER A 17 2.95 -23.98 5.65
C SER A 17 4.34 -24.55 5.98
N ALA A 18 4.80 -25.54 5.20
CA ALA A 18 6.13 -26.13 5.35
C ALA A 18 7.28 -25.15 5.01
N GLN A 19 7.01 -24.10 4.23
CA GLN A 19 7.99 -23.09 3.84
C GLN A 19 7.90 -21.81 4.67
N PHE A 20 6.91 -21.73 5.55
CA PHE A 20 6.74 -20.59 6.44
C PHE A 20 7.84 -20.60 7.52
N ARG A 21 8.66 -19.56 7.53
CA ARG A 21 9.75 -19.41 8.49
C ARG A 21 9.83 -17.99 9.02
N ILE A 22 10.15 -17.87 10.29
CA ILE A 22 10.33 -16.59 10.97
C ILE A 22 11.78 -16.51 11.44
N ASP A 23 12.42 -15.36 11.19
CA ASP A 23 13.68 -15.02 11.83
C ASP A 23 13.36 -14.48 13.23
N GLU A 24 13.65 -15.28 14.25
CA GLU A 24 13.33 -14.95 15.63
C GLU A 24 14.14 -13.78 16.19
N GLU A 25 15.35 -13.59 15.70
CA GLU A 25 16.21 -12.48 16.13
C GLU A 25 15.74 -11.15 15.54
N ALA A 26 15.52 -11.11 14.24
CA ALA A 26 15.04 -9.92 13.55
C ALA A 26 13.52 -9.71 13.70
N LYS A 27 12.80 -10.73 14.18
CA LYS A 27 11.32 -10.74 14.33
C LYS A 27 10.59 -10.42 13.03
N ILE A 28 11.07 -10.97 11.93
CA ILE A 28 10.50 -10.79 10.60
C ILE A 28 10.21 -12.14 9.95
N LEU A 29 9.25 -12.13 9.04
CA LEU A 29 8.97 -13.27 8.18
C LEU A 29 10.07 -13.40 7.12
N ILE A 30 10.65 -14.60 7.00
CA ILE A 30 11.69 -14.85 5.98
C ILE A 30 11.01 -14.96 4.61
N PRO A 31 11.45 -14.18 3.60
CA PRO A 31 10.90 -14.29 2.26
C PRO A 31 11.11 -15.69 1.68
N VAL A 32 10.07 -16.24 1.06
CA VAL A 32 10.12 -17.54 0.41
C VAL A 32 10.59 -17.37 -1.03
N SER A 33 11.58 -18.16 -1.42
CA SER A 33 12.09 -18.18 -2.80
C SER A 33 11.00 -18.62 -3.78
N GLY A 34 10.83 -17.87 -4.87
CA GLY A 34 9.85 -18.16 -5.92
C GLY A 34 8.45 -17.57 -5.70
N LEU A 35 8.20 -16.94 -4.55
CA LEU A 35 6.95 -16.24 -4.29
C LEU A 35 7.21 -14.75 -4.10
N SER A 36 6.65 -13.94 -4.99
CA SER A 36 6.75 -12.49 -4.90
C SER A 36 5.75 -11.92 -3.90
N PRO A 37 6.11 -10.84 -3.17
CA PRO A 37 5.14 -10.10 -2.38
C PRO A 37 3.97 -9.63 -3.24
N VAL A 38 2.81 -9.54 -2.62
CA VAL A 38 1.56 -9.13 -3.28
C VAL A 38 0.92 -7.96 -2.56
N LEU A 39 0.02 -7.26 -3.23
CA LEU A 39 -0.85 -6.28 -2.59
C LEU A 39 -1.77 -7.00 -1.60
N SER A 40 -1.93 -6.42 -0.41
CA SER A 40 -2.85 -6.99 0.59
C SER A 40 -4.27 -7.10 0.02
N PRO A 41 -4.95 -8.26 0.15
CA PRO A 41 -6.33 -8.41 -0.31
C PRO A 41 -7.30 -7.43 0.33
N PHE A 42 -7.06 -7.02 1.57
CA PHE A 42 -7.86 -5.99 2.24
C PHE A 42 -7.69 -4.62 1.57
N ASP A 43 -6.49 -4.32 1.11
CA ASP A 43 -6.19 -3.07 0.44
C ASP A 43 -6.72 -3.05 -1.00
N GLU A 44 -6.81 -4.20 -1.66
CA GLU A 44 -7.52 -4.33 -2.94
C GLU A 44 -8.99 -3.93 -2.79
N GLN A 45 -9.63 -4.31 -1.70
CA GLN A 45 -11.00 -3.89 -1.39
C GLN A 45 -11.10 -2.39 -1.15
N ALA A 46 -10.10 -1.79 -0.53
CA ALA A 46 -10.05 -0.33 -0.34
C ALA A 46 -9.92 0.40 -1.68
N VAL A 47 -9.11 -0.09 -2.59
CA VAL A 47 -9.00 0.45 -3.95
C VAL A 47 -10.33 0.32 -4.69
N GLU A 48 -10.98 -0.83 -4.61
CA GLU A 48 -12.29 -1.05 -5.22
C GLU A 48 -13.36 -0.11 -4.65
N ALA A 49 -13.35 0.14 -3.36
CA ALA A 49 -14.26 1.11 -2.73
C ALA A 49 -14.06 2.52 -3.32
N ALA A 50 -12.82 2.95 -3.50
CA ALA A 50 -12.52 4.24 -4.13
C ALA A 50 -13.02 4.30 -5.59
N LEU A 51 -12.81 3.24 -6.35
CA LEU A 51 -13.29 3.13 -7.73
C LEU A 51 -14.82 3.22 -7.80
N ARG A 52 -15.52 2.57 -6.90
CA ARG A 52 -17.00 2.65 -6.82
C ARG A 52 -17.50 4.04 -6.48
N ILE A 53 -16.80 4.75 -5.62
CA ILE A 53 -17.12 6.16 -5.33
C ILE A 53 -16.98 6.99 -6.59
N ARG A 54 -15.89 6.82 -7.34
CA ARG A 54 -15.69 7.53 -8.61
C ARG A 54 -16.81 7.21 -9.61
N ASP A 55 -17.15 5.94 -9.77
CA ASP A 55 -18.17 5.51 -10.72
C ASP A 55 -19.55 6.05 -10.34
N SER A 56 -19.85 6.11 -9.04
CA SER A 56 -21.12 6.66 -8.53
C SER A 56 -21.22 8.18 -8.70
N ALA A 57 -20.10 8.87 -8.73
CA ALA A 57 -20.07 10.33 -8.86
C ALA A 57 -20.42 10.82 -10.28
N GLY A 58 -20.34 9.94 -11.29
CA GLY A 58 -20.66 10.25 -12.68
C GLY A 58 -19.48 10.80 -13.47
N GLU A 59 -19.62 10.80 -14.78
CA GLU A 59 -18.56 11.20 -15.71
C GLU A 59 -18.14 12.68 -15.58
N ASP A 60 -19.06 13.54 -15.15
CA ASP A 60 -18.80 14.96 -14.98
C ASP A 60 -18.07 15.30 -13.67
N ALA A 61 -17.96 14.35 -12.77
CA ALA A 61 -17.26 14.55 -11.51
C ALA A 61 -15.75 14.32 -11.67
N ASP A 62 -14.97 15.30 -11.24
CA ASP A 62 -13.51 15.20 -11.21
C ASP A 62 -13.10 14.47 -9.92
N VAL A 63 -12.95 13.16 -10.01
CA VAL A 63 -12.50 12.29 -8.91
C VAL A 63 -11.13 11.72 -9.25
N ASP A 64 -10.13 12.10 -8.46
CA ASP A 64 -8.75 11.64 -8.58
C ASP A 64 -8.43 10.64 -7.46
N ILE A 65 -7.92 9.47 -7.84
CA ILE A 65 -7.57 8.40 -6.90
C ILE A 65 -6.06 8.24 -6.90
N THR A 66 -5.45 8.48 -5.74
CA THR A 66 -4.01 8.34 -5.53
C THR A 66 -3.74 7.20 -4.55
N ILE A 67 -2.87 6.30 -4.94
CA ILE A 67 -2.39 5.22 -4.07
C ILE A 67 -1.17 5.74 -3.29
N LEU A 68 -1.17 5.49 -2.00
CA LEU A 68 -0.05 5.82 -1.11
C LEU A 68 0.44 4.56 -0.43
N THR A 69 1.72 4.26 -0.55
CA THR A 69 2.32 3.09 0.10
C THR A 69 3.72 3.38 0.61
N ILE A 70 4.07 2.69 1.68
CA ILE A 70 5.45 2.58 2.17
C ILE A 70 5.89 1.16 1.90
N ALA A 71 7.01 0.99 1.22
CA ALA A 71 7.51 -0.33 0.85
C ALA A 71 9.04 -0.37 0.88
N PRO A 72 9.64 -1.55 0.97
CA PRO A 72 11.08 -1.70 0.80
C PRO A 72 11.55 -1.17 -0.55
N LYS A 73 12.79 -0.69 -0.58
CA LYS A 73 13.38 -0.14 -1.79
C LYS A 73 13.26 -1.10 -2.98
N GLY A 74 12.78 -0.59 -4.09
CA GLY A 74 12.60 -1.36 -5.32
C GLY A 74 11.28 -2.13 -5.44
N SER A 75 10.44 -2.11 -4.42
CA SER A 75 9.16 -2.84 -4.39
C SER A 75 8.07 -2.08 -5.14
N ARG A 76 7.94 -2.32 -6.43
CA ARG A 76 6.99 -1.61 -7.30
C ARG A 76 5.78 -2.44 -7.73
N ALA A 77 5.83 -3.76 -7.58
CA ALA A 77 4.77 -4.64 -8.06
C ALA A 77 3.38 -4.32 -7.45
N PRO A 78 3.23 -4.08 -6.13
CA PRO A 78 1.93 -3.72 -5.56
C PRO A 78 1.37 -2.41 -6.09
N VAL A 79 2.23 -1.43 -6.33
CA VAL A 79 1.83 -0.14 -6.90
C VAL A 79 1.33 -0.31 -8.33
N LYS A 80 2.03 -1.10 -9.13
CA LYS A 80 1.61 -1.42 -10.50
C LYS A 80 0.27 -2.15 -10.51
N ALA A 81 0.05 -3.08 -9.59
CA ALA A 81 -1.22 -3.78 -9.47
C ALA A 81 -2.37 -2.83 -9.13
N ALA A 82 -2.17 -1.90 -8.19
CA ALA A 82 -3.18 -0.92 -7.83
C ALA A 82 -3.49 0.05 -8.98
N LEU A 83 -2.48 0.49 -9.73
CA LEU A 83 -2.67 1.33 -10.91
C LEU A 83 -3.41 0.56 -12.01
N ALA A 84 -3.14 -0.72 -12.19
CA ALA A 84 -3.82 -1.56 -13.17
C ALA A 84 -5.31 -1.74 -12.85
N LEU A 85 -5.70 -1.66 -11.57
CA LEU A 85 -7.11 -1.69 -11.16
C LEU A 85 -7.87 -0.42 -11.54
N GLY A 86 -7.17 0.69 -11.80
CA GLY A 86 -7.79 1.92 -12.27
C GLY A 86 -7.47 3.18 -11.45
N ALA A 87 -6.55 3.14 -10.51
CA ALA A 87 -6.07 4.33 -9.82
C ALA A 87 -5.34 5.27 -10.80
N ASP A 88 -5.43 6.57 -10.54
CA ASP A 88 -4.87 7.59 -11.43
C ASP A 88 -3.40 7.86 -11.15
N ASN A 89 -3.01 7.86 -9.89
CA ASN A 89 -1.65 8.18 -9.45
C ASN A 89 -1.20 7.24 -8.33
N ALA A 90 0.11 7.18 -8.12
CA ALA A 90 0.67 6.46 -7.00
C ALA A 90 1.87 7.22 -6.41
N VAL A 91 1.96 7.20 -5.10
CA VAL A 91 3.10 7.71 -4.34
C VAL A 91 3.70 6.55 -3.56
N LEU A 92 4.95 6.24 -3.87
CA LEU A 92 5.71 5.17 -3.23
C LEU A 92 6.82 5.77 -2.38
N LEU A 93 6.76 5.54 -1.07
CA LEU A 93 7.84 5.87 -0.16
C LEU A 93 8.73 4.64 -0.02
N ASP A 94 9.81 4.58 -0.79
CA ASP A 94 10.70 3.44 -0.86
C ASP A 94 12.08 3.77 -0.29
N ASP A 95 12.34 3.30 0.90
CA ASP A 95 13.66 3.40 1.53
C ASP A 95 13.92 2.15 2.37
N SER A 96 15.18 1.76 2.46
CA SER A 96 15.59 0.64 3.29
C SER A 96 15.27 0.85 4.77
N MET A 97 15.17 2.10 5.23
CA MET A 97 14.76 2.43 6.60
C MET A 97 13.35 1.96 6.94
N PHE A 98 12.50 1.70 5.93
CA PHE A 98 11.15 1.19 6.14
C PHE A 98 11.06 -0.34 6.12
N ASP A 99 12.17 -1.03 5.88
CA ASP A 99 12.21 -2.49 5.81
C ASP A 99 11.79 -3.09 7.15
N GLY A 100 10.85 -4.02 7.11
CA GLY A 100 10.34 -4.68 8.31
C GLY A 100 9.47 -3.82 9.21
N SER A 101 9.02 -2.63 8.75
CA SER A 101 8.15 -1.76 9.53
C SER A 101 6.81 -2.43 9.85
N GLY A 102 6.48 -2.49 11.14
CA GLY A 102 5.17 -2.93 11.60
C GLY A 102 4.08 -1.88 11.37
N GLY A 103 2.84 -2.26 11.62
CA GLY A 103 1.68 -1.39 11.36
C GLY A 103 1.75 -0.03 12.06
N TYR A 104 2.20 -0.01 13.31
CA TYR A 104 2.33 1.25 14.06
C TYR A 104 3.33 2.22 13.44
N VAL A 105 4.53 1.74 13.10
CA VAL A 105 5.58 2.57 12.50
C VAL A 105 5.15 3.05 11.12
N THR A 106 4.54 2.19 10.31
CA THR A 106 3.99 2.53 9.00
C THR A 106 2.93 3.62 9.11
N ALA A 107 1.98 3.47 10.02
CA ALA A 107 0.92 4.45 10.25
C ALA A 107 1.47 5.79 10.70
N ARG A 108 2.45 5.78 11.61
CA ARG A 108 3.10 7.01 12.09
C ARG A 108 3.80 7.75 10.95
N ASN A 109 4.55 7.05 10.11
CA ASN A 109 5.24 7.66 8.97
C ASN A 109 4.24 8.24 7.95
N LEU A 110 3.15 7.54 7.67
CA LEU A 110 2.10 8.05 6.81
C LEU A 110 1.42 9.29 7.40
N SER A 111 1.26 9.35 8.72
CA SER A 111 0.66 10.51 9.40
C SER A 111 1.50 11.78 9.31
N LEU A 112 2.82 11.66 9.17
CA LEU A 112 3.72 12.81 9.02
C LEU A 112 3.43 13.63 7.76
N ILE A 113 2.83 13.06 6.75
CA ILE A 113 2.43 13.77 5.54
C ILE A 113 1.45 14.90 5.88
N HIS A 114 0.53 14.67 6.81
CA HIS A 114 -0.41 15.69 7.27
C HIS A 114 0.25 16.79 8.10
N ILE A 115 1.33 16.48 8.79
CA ILE A 115 2.05 17.43 9.64
C ILE A 115 2.94 18.34 8.81
N SER A 116 3.53 17.81 7.74
CA SER A 116 4.46 18.54 6.88
C SER A 116 3.75 19.42 5.85
N GLU A 117 2.49 19.18 5.54
CA GLU A 117 1.70 20.05 4.68
C GLU A 117 1.19 21.28 5.46
N PRO A 118 1.21 22.47 4.82
CA PRO A 118 0.56 23.64 5.42
C PRO A 118 -0.89 23.30 5.72
N THR A 119 -1.30 23.54 6.95
CA THR A 119 -2.67 23.29 7.38
C THR A 119 -3.64 23.99 6.46
N ARG A 120 -4.44 23.23 5.72
CA ARG A 120 -5.60 23.77 5.04
C ARG A 120 -6.75 23.75 6.03
N PRO A 121 -7.44 24.89 6.23
CA PRO A 121 -8.68 24.87 6.99
C PRO A 121 -9.67 23.96 6.28
N TYR A 122 -10.22 23.06 7.04
CA TYR A 122 -11.24 22.15 6.54
C TYR A 122 -12.57 22.89 6.40
#